data_bb4c5ed38210c9b04c024cc38a457a38
#
_entry.id   bb4c5ed38210c9b04c024cc38a457a38
#
_cell.length_a   1.000
_cell.length_b   1.000
_cell.length_c   1.000
_cell.angle_alpha   90.00
_cell.angle_beta   90.00
_cell.angle_gamma   90.00
#
_symmetry.space_group_name_H-M   'P 1'
#
loop_
_entity.id
_entity.type
_entity.pdbx_description
1 polymer ?
#
loop_
_entity_poly.entity_id
_entity_poly.type
_entity_poly.pdbx_seq_one_letter_code
_entity_poly.pdbx_strand_id
1 'polypeptide(L)'
;PYRIPLMAGSSQRTLPTVSEGALGYWALTPNIDLWGMWRSRVFLWTDSTTGIRDEGVYNSQTGKYDKHRARSFLAASWHDDTSRYSLGGSVQKDVSNQIQSILEKSIPLDPNYTLKGELLGFYAQLEGLSRNTSQPNETALVSGQLTWNAPWGSVFGSGGYLRHAMNGAVVDTDIGYPFSLSLDRNREGMQSWQLGVNYRLTPQFTLTFAPIVTRGYESSKRDVRIEGAGILGGMNYRVSEGPLQGMNFFLAADKGREKRDGSALGDRLNYWDVKMSIQYDFMLK
;
A
#
# COMPACT_ATOMS: atom_id res chain seq x y z
N PRO A 1 -14.89 0.46 -3.20
CA PRO A 1 -14.36 -0.78 -2.63
C PRO A 1 -13.73 -0.46 -1.29
N TYR A 2 -14.08 -1.24 -0.24
CA TYR A 2 -13.57 -1.05 1.10
C TYR A 2 -12.15 -1.55 1.20
N ARG A 3 -11.32 -0.83 1.96
CA ARG A 3 -9.97 -1.25 2.29
C ARG A 3 -10.05 -2.17 3.50
N ILE A 4 -9.96 -3.49 3.28
CA ILE A 4 -9.95 -4.47 4.35
C ILE A 4 -8.51 -4.63 4.83
N PRO A 5 -8.20 -4.46 6.13
CA PRO A 5 -6.86 -4.64 6.64
C PRO A 5 -6.27 -6.00 6.26
N LEU A 6 -5.02 -6.02 5.81
CA LEU A 6 -4.23 -7.22 5.42
C LEU A 6 -4.81 -8.04 4.26
N MET A 7 -5.97 -7.67 3.72
CA MET A 7 -6.60 -8.38 2.59
C MET A 7 -6.57 -7.57 1.29
N ALA A 8 -6.17 -6.30 1.36
CA ALA A 8 -6.02 -5.46 0.18
C ALA A 8 -4.73 -5.81 -0.55
N GLY A 9 -4.83 -6.18 -1.81
CA GLY A 9 -3.67 -6.32 -2.68
C GLY A 9 -2.93 -4.98 -2.84
N SER A 10 -1.65 -5.04 -3.17
CA SER A 10 -0.83 -3.84 -3.39
C SER A 10 -1.41 -2.97 -4.49
N SER A 11 -1.89 -1.78 -4.14
CA SER A 11 -2.42 -0.78 -5.09
C SER A 11 -1.35 -0.18 -5.99
N GLN A 12 -0.08 -0.40 -5.68
CA GLN A 12 1.07 0.18 -6.38
C GLN A 12 1.48 -0.62 -7.63
N ARG A 13 0.94 -1.83 -7.83
CA ARG A 13 1.38 -2.74 -8.89
C ARG A 13 0.36 -2.85 -10.01
N THR A 14 0.86 -3.12 -11.20
CA THR A 14 0.02 -3.28 -12.40
C THR A 14 -0.81 -4.57 -12.34
N LEU A 15 -0.25 -5.61 -11.73
CA LEU A 15 -0.95 -6.88 -11.50
C LEU A 15 -1.32 -7.00 -10.02
N PRO A 16 -2.60 -7.19 -9.70
CA PRO A 16 -3.04 -7.42 -8.34
C PRO A 16 -2.52 -8.78 -7.83
N THR A 17 -2.35 -8.87 -6.51
CA THR A 17 -2.16 -10.16 -5.85
C THR A 17 -3.44 -10.98 -6.00
N VAL A 18 -3.32 -12.19 -6.55
CA VAL A 18 -4.43 -13.14 -6.67
C VAL A 18 -4.28 -14.21 -5.61
N SER A 19 -5.37 -14.58 -4.98
CA SER A 19 -5.38 -15.56 -3.88
C SER A 19 -6.33 -16.71 -4.20
N GLU A 20 -5.93 -17.92 -3.81
CA GLU A 20 -6.79 -19.10 -3.80
C GLU A 20 -7.06 -19.49 -2.35
N GLY A 21 -8.33 -19.63 -2.00
CA GLY A 21 -8.75 -19.94 -0.63
C GLY A 21 -10.23 -19.71 -0.42
N ALA A 22 -10.63 -19.55 0.83
CA ALA A 22 -12.00 -19.26 1.23
C ALA A 22 -12.07 -17.87 1.87
N LEU A 23 -13.06 -17.07 1.47
CA LEU A 23 -13.37 -15.76 2.03
C LEU A 23 -14.80 -15.76 2.57
N GLY A 24 -14.97 -15.38 3.82
CA GLY A 24 -16.25 -15.14 4.46
C GLY A 24 -16.44 -13.67 4.81
N TYR A 25 -17.68 -13.20 4.66
CA TYR A 25 -18.10 -11.85 5.05
C TYR A 25 -19.40 -11.93 5.83
N TRP A 26 -19.49 -11.17 6.92
CA TRP A 26 -20.67 -11.07 7.77
C TRP A 26 -20.92 -9.62 8.15
N ALA A 27 -22.07 -9.09 7.77
CA ALA A 27 -22.58 -7.84 8.32
C ALA A 27 -23.29 -8.14 9.65
N LEU A 28 -22.60 -7.91 10.77
CA LEU A 28 -23.16 -8.14 12.12
C LEU A 28 -24.26 -7.12 12.45
N THR A 29 -24.03 -5.89 12.06
CA THR A 29 -24.98 -4.76 12.20
C THR A 29 -24.84 -3.85 10.99
N PRO A 30 -25.71 -2.84 10.80
CA PRO A 30 -25.53 -1.84 9.74
C PRO A 30 -24.19 -1.12 9.77
N ASN A 31 -23.52 -1.12 10.92
CA ASN A 31 -22.27 -0.38 11.14
C ASN A 31 -21.06 -1.28 11.41
N ILE A 32 -21.22 -2.60 11.51
CA ILE A 32 -20.13 -3.54 11.86
C ILE A 32 -20.06 -4.66 10.85
N ASP A 33 -18.91 -4.75 10.21
CA ASP A 33 -18.56 -5.78 9.25
C ASP A 33 -17.44 -6.67 9.80
N LEU A 34 -17.52 -7.98 9.53
CA LEU A 34 -16.45 -8.95 9.77
C LEU A 34 -16.05 -9.65 8.48
N TRP A 35 -14.76 -9.91 8.35
CA TRP A 35 -14.18 -10.73 7.28
C TRP A 35 -13.28 -11.80 7.87
N GLY A 36 -13.39 -13.01 7.34
CA GLY A 36 -12.44 -14.08 7.60
C GLY A 36 -11.96 -14.66 6.28
N MET A 37 -10.64 -14.89 6.14
CA MET A 37 -10.08 -15.51 4.95
C MET A 37 -9.07 -16.58 5.35
N TRP A 38 -9.14 -17.70 4.64
CA TRP A 38 -8.11 -18.72 4.65
C TRP A 38 -7.53 -18.79 3.23
N ARG A 39 -6.20 -18.61 3.11
CA ARG A 39 -5.49 -18.58 1.83
C ARG A 39 -4.46 -19.70 1.78
N SER A 40 -4.56 -20.55 0.79
CA SER A 40 -3.65 -21.67 0.57
C SER A 40 -2.61 -21.38 -0.50
N ARG A 41 -2.97 -20.59 -1.50
CA ARG A 41 -2.10 -20.24 -2.62
C ARG A 41 -2.16 -18.75 -2.95
N VAL A 42 -1.08 -18.23 -3.49
CA VAL A 42 -0.97 -16.81 -3.84
C VAL A 42 -0.19 -16.65 -5.14
N PHE A 43 -0.60 -15.66 -5.93
CA PHE A 43 0.17 -15.13 -7.05
C PHE A 43 0.54 -13.69 -6.71
N LEU A 44 1.80 -13.45 -6.44
CA LEU A 44 2.32 -12.12 -6.23
C LEU A 44 2.74 -11.52 -7.58
N TRP A 45 2.78 -10.21 -7.65
CA TRP A 45 3.25 -9.51 -8.84
C TRP A 45 4.68 -9.89 -9.26
N THR A 46 5.50 -10.39 -8.32
CA THR A 46 6.84 -10.91 -8.57
C THR A 46 6.85 -12.31 -9.18
N ASP A 47 5.72 -12.99 -9.19
CA ASP A 47 5.60 -14.40 -9.60
C ASP A 47 5.23 -14.53 -11.09
N SER A 48 5.43 -13.49 -11.91
CA SER A 48 5.00 -13.42 -13.31
C SER A 48 5.50 -14.60 -14.19
N THR A 49 6.59 -15.24 -13.81
CA THR A 49 7.16 -16.40 -14.52
C THR A 49 6.81 -17.73 -13.88
N THR A 50 6.39 -17.76 -12.62
CA THR A 50 6.15 -18.99 -11.86
C THR A 50 4.67 -19.32 -11.68
N GLY A 51 3.78 -18.37 -11.97
CA GLY A 51 2.34 -18.53 -11.80
C GLY A 51 1.91 -18.52 -10.32
N ILE A 52 0.71 -19.04 -10.06
CA ILE A 52 0.18 -19.17 -8.70
C ILE A 52 0.97 -20.21 -7.92
N ARG A 53 1.42 -19.88 -6.73
CA ARG A 53 2.21 -20.76 -5.86
C ARG A 53 1.52 -21.01 -4.52
N ASP A 54 1.92 -22.08 -3.88
CA ASP A 54 1.48 -22.36 -2.51
C ASP A 54 2.00 -21.29 -1.55
N GLU A 55 1.19 -20.94 -0.58
CA GLU A 55 1.66 -20.17 0.58
C GLU A 55 2.69 -20.99 1.32
N GLY A 56 3.86 -20.44 1.58
CA GLY A 56 4.97 -21.20 2.14
C GLY A 56 5.95 -20.35 2.92
N VAL A 57 6.94 -21.04 3.45
CA VAL A 57 8.07 -20.42 4.14
C VAL A 57 9.15 -20.09 3.13
N TYR A 58 9.52 -18.83 3.00
CA TYR A 58 10.66 -18.45 2.18
C TYR A 58 11.95 -18.92 2.84
N ASN A 59 12.66 -19.80 2.17
CA ASN A 59 14.00 -20.23 2.58
C ASN A 59 15.03 -19.30 1.96
N SER A 60 15.64 -18.46 2.79
CA SER A 60 16.64 -17.48 2.35
C SER A 60 17.94 -18.10 1.83
N GLN A 61 18.23 -19.37 2.18
CA GLN A 61 19.44 -20.08 1.71
C GLN A 61 19.26 -20.65 0.30
N THR A 62 18.05 -21.13 -0.01
CA THR A 62 17.75 -21.75 -1.31
C THR A 62 17.08 -20.79 -2.28
N GLY A 63 16.60 -19.65 -1.82
CA GLY A 63 15.80 -18.70 -2.59
C GLY A 63 14.41 -19.22 -2.99
N LYS A 64 13.95 -20.29 -2.37
CA LYS A 64 12.68 -20.96 -2.69
C LYS A 64 11.70 -20.92 -1.53
N TYR A 65 10.43 -21.10 -1.83
CA TYR A 65 9.39 -21.31 -0.82
C TYR A 65 9.33 -22.82 -0.51
N ASP A 66 9.73 -23.15 0.71
CA ASP A 66 9.68 -24.52 1.22
C ASP A 66 8.45 -24.64 2.15
N LYS A 67 7.86 -25.82 2.24
CA LYS A 67 6.76 -26.16 3.13
C LYS A 67 5.50 -25.29 2.95
N HIS A 68 4.47 -25.91 2.50
CA HIS A 68 3.13 -25.30 2.44
C HIS A 68 2.64 -24.91 3.84
N ARG A 69 2.23 -23.63 3.99
CA ARG A 69 1.66 -23.08 5.21
C ARG A 69 0.58 -22.06 4.83
N ALA A 70 -0.67 -22.48 4.91
CA ALA A 70 -1.80 -21.59 4.69
C ALA A 70 -1.77 -20.39 5.66
N ARG A 71 -2.27 -19.26 5.20
CA ARG A 71 -2.41 -18.04 5.99
C ARG A 71 -3.88 -17.81 6.33
N SER A 72 -4.15 -17.53 7.58
CA SER A 72 -5.47 -17.13 8.05
C SER A 72 -5.52 -15.66 8.34
N PHE A 73 -6.64 -15.01 8.00
CA PHE A 73 -6.90 -13.60 8.23
C PHE A 73 -8.23 -13.43 8.93
N LEU A 74 -8.30 -12.46 9.81
CA LEU A 74 -9.53 -12.00 10.43
C LEU A 74 -9.49 -10.47 10.48
N ALA A 75 -10.59 -9.82 10.09
CA ALA A 75 -10.71 -8.38 10.17
C ALA A 75 -12.12 -7.97 10.61
N ALA A 76 -12.20 -6.86 11.34
CA ALA A 76 -13.43 -6.19 11.70
C ALA A 76 -13.36 -4.72 11.29
N SER A 77 -14.50 -4.16 10.92
CA SER A 77 -14.64 -2.75 10.63
C SER A 77 -15.91 -2.22 11.27
N TRP A 78 -15.79 -1.09 11.96
CA TRP A 78 -16.91 -0.26 12.36
C TRP A 78 -16.96 0.97 11.47
N HIS A 79 -18.15 1.41 11.04
CA HIS A 79 -18.29 2.61 10.21
C HIS A 79 -19.60 3.34 10.50
N ASP A 80 -19.56 4.64 10.32
CA ASP A 80 -20.71 5.54 10.18
C ASP A 80 -20.61 6.36 8.89
N ASP A 81 -21.43 7.38 8.71
CA ASP A 81 -21.44 8.24 7.52
C ASP A 81 -20.14 9.02 7.32
N THR A 82 -19.36 9.23 8.37
CA THR A 82 -18.17 10.09 8.37
C THR A 82 -16.89 9.39 8.76
N SER A 83 -16.99 8.23 9.39
CA SER A 83 -15.84 7.56 10.03
C SER A 83 -15.81 6.08 9.67
N ARG A 84 -14.60 5.54 9.61
CA ARG A 84 -14.36 4.10 9.54
C ARG A 84 -13.16 3.74 10.40
N TYR A 85 -13.30 2.69 11.19
CA TYR A 85 -12.24 2.10 12.00
C TYR A 85 -12.16 0.63 11.67
N SER A 86 -11.02 0.19 11.15
CA SER A 86 -10.82 -1.20 10.76
C SER A 86 -9.59 -1.76 11.46
N LEU A 87 -9.70 -3.00 11.93
CA LEU A 87 -8.61 -3.75 12.55
C LEU A 87 -8.58 -5.15 11.93
N GLY A 88 -7.41 -5.60 11.53
CA GLY A 88 -7.22 -6.94 10.99
C GLY A 88 -5.95 -7.59 11.50
N GLY A 89 -5.97 -8.90 11.60
CA GLY A 89 -4.82 -9.73 11.94
C GLY A 89 -4.65 -10.87 10.96
N SER A 90 -3.42 -11.31 10.75
CA SER A 90 -3.13 -12.55 10.02
C SER A 90 -2.11 -13.39 10.75
N VAL A 91 -2.27 -14.70 10.64
CA VAL A 91 -1.38 -15.71 11.21
C VAL A 91 -0.99 -16.69 10.12
N GLN A 92 0.31 -16.90 9.98
CA GLN A 92 0.86 -17.98 9.18
C GLN A 92 1.86 -18.75 10.05
N LYS A 93 1.49 -19.95 10.43
CA LYS A 93 2.24 -20.78 11.39
C LYS A 93 3.71 -20.95 10.96
N ASP A 94 4.64 -20.73 11.89
CA ASP A 94 6.10 -20.79 11.69
C ASP A 94 6.66 -19.77 10.68
N VAL A 95 5.88 -18.76 10.30
CA VAL A 95 6.26 -17.75 9.30
C VAL A 95 6.13 -16.34 9.87
N SER A 96 4.88 -15.88 10.14
CA SER A 96 4.67 -14.52 10.62
C SER A 96 3.29 -14.32 11.23
N ASN A 97 3.22 -13.41 12.20
CA ASN A 97 2.00 -12.80 12.71
C ASN A 97 1.97 -11.33 12.32
N GLN A 98 0.80 -10.84 11.92
CA GLN A 98 0.65 -9.47 11.46
C GLN A 98 -0.63 -8.86 12.02
N ILE A 99 -0.61 -7.56 12.30
CA ILE A 99 -1.78 -6.77 12.68
C ILE A 99 -1.75 -5.45 11.93
N GLN A 100 -2.91 -4.99 11.46
CA GLN A 100 -3.08 -3.71 10.78
C GLN A 100 -4.33 -3.01 11.27
N SER A 101 -4.20 -1.70 11.52
CA SER A 101 -5.33 -0.82 11.80
C SER A 101 -5.43 0.27 10.73
N ILE A 102 -6.65 0.64 10.37
CA ILE A 102 -6.95 1.74 9.43
C ILE A 102 -8.02 2.60 10.07
N LEU A 103 -7.76 3.89 10.18
CA LEU A 103 -8.67 4.90 10.69
C LEU A 103 -8.93 5.91 9.57
N GLU A 104 -10.20 6.14 9.26
CA GLU A 104 -10.63 7.14 8.28
C GLU A 104 -11.67 8.04 8.93
N LYS A 105 -11.54 9.35 8.75
CA LYS A 105 -12.49 10.35 9.22
C LYS A 105 -12.68 11.43 8.17
N SER A 106 -13.94 11.72 7.86
CA SER A 106 -14.34 12.83 6.99
C SER A 106 -15.12 13.85 7.82
N ILE A 107 -14.69 15.10 7.78
CA ILE A 107 -15.32 16.21 8.51
C ILE A 107 -15.84 17.19 7.45
N PRO A 108 -17.14 17.29 7.22
CA PRO A 108 -17.70 18.35 6.38
C PRO A 108 -17.47 19.69 7.09
N LEU A 109 -16.82 20.62 6.40
CA LEU A 109 -16.58 21.98 6.90
C LEU A 109 -17.72 22.91 6.49
N ASP A 110 -18.18 22.75 5.25
CA ASP A 110 -19.42 23.31 4.70
C ASP A 110 -19.87 22.45 3.50
N PRO A 111 -20.98 22.78 2.80
CA PRO A 111 -21.48 21.94 1.70
C PRO A 111 -20.47 21.65 0.57
N ASN A 112 -19.46 22.48 0.41
CA ASN A 112 -18.47 22.39 -0.68
C ASN A 112 -17.07 21.95 -0.23
N TYR A 113 -16.82 21.89 1.09
CA TYR A 113 -15.50 21.63 1.64
C TYR A 113 -15.51 20.48 2.65
N THR A 114 -14.54 19.59 2.52
CA THR A 114 -14.42 18.44 3.42
C THR A 114 -12.95 18.24 3.79
N LEU A 115 -12.69 18.02 5.07
CA LEU A 115 -11.40 17.58 5.55
C LEU A 115 -11.45 16.07 5.76
N LYS A 116 -10.58 15.30 5.10
CA LYS A 116 -10.46 13.85 5.26
C LYS A 116 -9.11 13.50 5.87
N GLY A 117 -9.12 12.76 6.97
CA GLY A 117 -7.95 12.18 7.60
C GLY A 117 -7.93 10.67 7.44
N GLU A 118 -6.76 10.11 7.15
CA GLU A 118 -6.51 8.67 7.11
C GLU A 118 -5.25 8.36 7.91
N LEU A 119 -5.30 7.32 8.75
CA LEU A 119 -4.16 6.82 9.52
C LEU A 119 -4.09 5.30 9.40
N LEU A 120 -2.91 4.78 9.12
CA LEU A 120 -2.62 3.36 9.03
C LEU A 120 -1.53 3.01 10.03
N GLY A 121 -1.79 2.00 10.85
CA GLY A 121 -0.82 1.36 11.73
C GLY A 121 -0.65 -0.09 11.32
N PHE A 122 0.60 -0.57 11.32
CA PHE A 122 0.91 -1.96 11.00
C PHE A 122 2.07 -2.45 11.87
N TYR A 123 1.97 -3.70 12.28
CA TYR A 123 3.04 -4.42 12.96
C TYR A 123 3.10 -5.86 12.45
N ALA A 124 4.30 -6.37 12.27
CA ALA A 124 4.53 -7.77 11.93
C ALA A 124 5.71 -8.33 12.72
N GLN A 125 5.59 -9.60 13.10
CA GLN A 125 6.63 -10.39 13.73
C GLN A 125 6.87 -11.66 12.94
N LEU A 126 8.13 -11.95 12.64
CA LEU A 126 8.55 -13.20 11.99
C LEU A 126 8.71 -14.30 13.02
N GLU A 127 8.31 -15.51 12.65
CA GLU A 127 8.35 -16.69 13.49
C GLU A 127 9.09 -17.85 12.82
N GLY A 128 9.52 -18.80 13.64
CA GLY A 128 10.03 -20.09 13.22
C GLY A 128 11.10 -20.00 12.13
N LEU A 129 10.81 -20.60 10.99
CA LEU A 129 11.74 -20.73 9.84
C LEU A 129 11.96 -19.41 9.07
N SER A 130 11.09 -18.42 9.26
CA SER A 130 11.25 -17.10 8.62
C SER A 130 12.09 -16.13 9.43
N ARG A 131 12.49 -16.49 10.64
CA ARG A 131 13.42 -15.68 11.43
C ARG A 131 14.79 -15.62 10.77
N ASN A 132 15.34 -14.43 10.74
CA ASN A 132 16.69 -14.19 10.26
C ASN A 132 17.59 -13.82 11.45
N THR A 133 18.77 -14.43 11.53
CA THR A 133 19.73 -14.14 12.61
C THR A 133 20.50 -12.84 12.40
N SER A 134 20.49 -12.30 11.18
CA SER A 134 21.25 -11.10 10.79
C SER A 134 20.37 -9.87 10.52
N GLN A 135 19.04 -9.98 10.62
CA GLN A 135 18.10 -8.88 10.36
C GLN A 135 17.03 -8.84 11.46
N PRO A 136 16.40 -7.68 11.69
CA PRO A 136 15.25 -7.59 12.59
C PRO A 136 14.14 -8.56 12.22
N ASN A 137 13.59 -9.24 13.23
CA ASN A 137 12.48 -10.19 13.06
C ASN A 137 11.12 -9.54 13.28
N GLU A 138 11.07 -8.24 13.38
CA GLU A 138 9.85 -7.45 13.53
C GLU A 138 9.92 -6.21 12.65
N THR A 139 8.76 -5.69 12.29
CA THR A 139 8.63 -4.39 11.65
C THR A 139 7.38 -3.69 12.13
N ALA A 140 7.41 -2.37 12.12
CA ALA A 140 6.26 -1.52 12.42
C ALA A 140 6.19 -0.36 11.44
N LEU A 141 4.98 -0.01 11.03
CA LEU A 141 4.69 1.11 10.14
C LEU A 141 3.59 1.97 10.76
N VAL A 142 3.79 3.27 10.70
CA VAL A 142 2.72 4.25 10.87
C VAL A 142 2.75 5.17 9.66
N SER A 143 1.60 5.38 9.03
CA SER A 143 1.47 6.33 7.92
C SER A 143 0.10 7.00 7.93
N GLY A 144 0.03 8.22 7.40
CA GLY A 144 -1.23 8.95 7.35
C GLY A 144 -1.25 10.03 6.28
N GLN A 145 -2.46 10.45 5.97
CA GLN A 145 -2.73 11.53 5.02
C GLN A 145 -3.86 12.40 5.54
N LEU A 146 -3.69 13.70 5.38
CA LEU A 146 -4.74 14.70 5.58
C LEU A 146 -5.04 15.34 4.23
N THR A 147 -6.30 15.34 3.82
CA THR A 147 -6.77 15.86 2.53
C THR A 147 -7.85 16.90 2.75
N TRP A 148 -7.65 18.09 2.25
CA TRP A 148 -8.67 19.12 2.14
C TRP A 148 -9.27 19.11 0.74
N ASN A 149 -10.57 18.84 0.65
CA ASN A 149 -11.32 18.82 -0.60
C ASN A 149 -12.08 20.11 -0.79
N ALA A 150 -12.09 20.61 -2.02
CA ALA A 150 -12.75 21.84 -2.47
C ALA A 150 -13.39 21.62 -3.85
N PRO A 151 -14.26 22.52 -4.35
CA PRO A 151 -14.90 22.38 -5.68
C PRO A 151 -13.89 22.25 -6.83
N TRP A 152 -12.75 22.91 -6.74
CA TRP A 152 -11.68 22.87 -7.75
C TRP A 152 -10.76 21.67 -7.66
N GLY A 153 -10.86 20.83 -6.61
CA GLY A 153 -9.99 19.68 -6.41
C GLY A 153 -9.65 19.42 -4.94
N SER A 154 -8.39 19.03 -4.67
CA SER A 154 -7.95 18.81 -3.29
C SER A 154 -6.47 19.12 -3.10
N VAL A 155 -6.09 19.46 -1.86
CA VAL A 155 -4.71 19.52 -1.38
C VAL A 155 -4.52 18.47 -0.32
N PHE A 156 -3.40 17.77 -0.32
CA PHE A 156 -3.10 16.76 0.69
C PHE A 156 -1.66 16.86 1.20
N GLY A 157 -1.51 16.49 2.47
CA GLY A 157 -0.22 16.25 3.10
C GLY A 157 -0.20 14.83 3.65
N SER A 158 0.87 14.11 3.43
CA SER A 158 1.02 12.75 3.96
C SER A 158 2.41 12.50 4.52
N GLY A 159 2.48 11.55 5.46
CA GLY A 159 3.71 11.13 6.08
C GLY A 159 3.69 9.67 6.48
N GLY A 160 4.87 9.07 6.60
CA GLY A 160 5.00 7.69 7.06
C GLY A 160 6.36 7.42 7.69
N TYR A 161 6.36 6.47 8.60
CA TYR A 161 7.56 5.93 9.24
C TYR A 161 7.51 4.41 9.24
N LEU A 162 8.53 3.78 8.69
CA LEU A 162 8.77 2.35 8.72
C LEU A 162 9.99 2.07 9.60
N ARG A 163 9.82 1.30 10.69
CA ARG A 163 10.88 1.02 11.66
C ARG A 163 11.98 0.12 11.08
N HIS A 164 11.58 -1.01 10.49
CA HIS A 164 12.47 -1.97 9.85
C HIS A 164 11.90 -2.35 8.49
N ALA A 165 12.76 -2.58 7.50
CA ALA A 165 12.33 -3.02 6.17
C ALA A 165 11.50 -4.31 6.27
N MET A 166 10.38 -4.34 5.54
CA MET A 166 9.53 -5.54 5.45
C MET A 166 10.23 -6.57 4.56
N ASN A 167 10.35 -7.78 5.03
CA ASN A 167 10.87 -8.89 4.23
C ASN A 167 9.75 -9.64 3.50
N GLY A 168 10.13 -10.62 2.66
CA GLY A 168 9.20 -11.40 1.84
C GLY A 168 8.18 -12.26 2.61
N ALA A 169 8.34 -12.42 3.94
CA ALA A 169 7.35 -13.12 4.78
C ALA A 169 6.24 -12.17 5.28
N VAL A 170 6.41 -10.86 5.12
CA VAL A 170 5.42 -9.83 5.42
C VAL A 170 4.75 -9.45 4.10
N VAL A 171 3.64 -10.11 3.81
CA VAL A 171 2.90 -9.94 2.54
C VAL A 171 1.56 -9.23 2.80
N ASP A 172 0.96 -8.72 1.72
CA ASP A 172 -0.35 -8.08 1.70
C ASP A 172 -0.46 -6.76 2.48
N THR A 173 0.67 -6.17 2.83
CA THR A 173 0.70 -4.87 3.48
C THR A 173 1.08 -3.80 2.49
N ASP A 174 0.21 -2.82 2.37
CA ASP A 174 0.53 -1.56 1.71
C ASP A 174 1.31 -0.68 2.70
N ILE A 175 2.42 -0.07 2.25
CA ILE A 175 3.16 0.91 3.05
C ILE A 175 2.28 2.17 3.30
N GLY A 176 1.14 2.27 2.62
CA GLY A 176 0.22 3.38 2.77
C GLY A 176 0.80 4.68 2.22
N TYR A 177 0.76 5.70 3.02
CA TYR A 177 1.20 7.03 2.65
C TYR A 177 2.66 7.31 3.04
N PRO A 178 3.34 8.21 2.33
CA PRO A 178 2.99 8.83 1.05
C PRO A 178 3.07 7.86 -0.12
N PHE A 179 2.55 8.25 -1.28
CA PHE A 179 2.57 7.43 -2.50
C PHE A 179 3.71 7.84 -3.44
N SER A 180 4.50 6.88 -3.92
CA SER A 180 5.50 7.06 -4.97
C SER A 180 5.58 5.77 -5.80
N LEU A 181 5.81 5.90 -7.09
CA LEU A 181 6.05 4.77 -8.00
C LEU A 181 7.54 4.43 -8.06
N SER A 182 8.42 5.44 -8.03
CA SER A 182 9.85 5.31 -8.28
C SER A 182 10.71 5.17 -7.03
N LEU A 183 10.34 5.81 -5.91
CA LEU A 183 11.12 5.75 -4.68
C LEU A 183 10.72 4.55 -3.82
N ASP A 184 11.71 3.72 -3.49
CA ASP A 184 11.51 2.59 -2.58
C ASP A 184 11.41 3.10 -1.12
N ARG A 185 10.25 2.88 -0.52
CA ARG A 185 9.95 3.24 0.87
C ARG A 185 10.07 2.05 1.83
N ASN A 186 10.36 0.86 1.31
CA ASN A 186 10.57 -0.34 2.12
C ASN A 186 12.04 -0.47 2.54
N ARG A 187 12.50 0.47 3.35
CA ARG A 187 13.87 0.50 3.84
C ARG A 187 13.93 0.72 5.33
N GLU A 188 15.06 0.44 5.92
CA GLU A 188 15.32 0.54 7.35
C GLU A 188 15.15 1.97 7.86
N GLY A 189 14.32 2.16 8.90
CA GLY A 189 14.10 3.46 9.53
C GLY A 189 13.55 4.52 8.58
N MET A 190 12.81 4.12 7.54
CA MET A 190 12.35 5.01 6.48
C MET A 190 11.31 6.01 6.96
N GLN A 191 11.60 7.27 6.79
CA GLN A 191 10.70 8.41 6.94
C GLN A 191 10.35 8.94 5.55
N SER A 192 9.09 9.28 5.33
CA SER A 192 8.61 9.78 4.04
C SER A 192 7.59 10.89 4.25
N TRP A 193 7.65 11.94 3.45
CA TRP A 193 6.75 13.08 3.50
C TRP A 193 6.37 13.51 2.08
N GLN A 194 5.11 13.82 1.87
CA GLN A 194 4.59 14.26 0.58
C GLN A 194 3.56 15.37 0.78
N LEU A 195 3.62 16.36 -0.08
CA LEU A 195 2.53 17.31 -0.30
C LEU A 195 2.01 17.11 -1.71
N GLY A 196 0.74 17.35 -1.93
CA GLY A 196 0.20 17.19 -3.28
C GLY A 196 -1.08 17.97 -3.50
N VAL A 197 -1.37 18.17 -4.79
CA VAL A 197 -2.59 18.78 -5.27
C VAL A 197 -3.21 17.91 -6.35
N ASN A 198 -4.52 17.71 -6.26
CA ASN A 198 -5.34 17.19 -7.34
C ASN A 198 -6.19 18.33 -7.85
N TYR A 199 -5.90 18.81 -9.05
CA TYR A 199 -6.60 19.93 -9.65
C TYR A 199 -7.61 19.44 -10.68
N ARG A 200 -8.87 19.77 -10.48
CA ARG A 200 -9.99 19.42 -11.38
C ARG A 200 -10.11 20.46 -12.47
N LEU A 201 -9.61 20.14 -13.67
CA LEU A 201 -9.76 21.01 -14.84
C LEU A 201 -11.19 21.02 -15.38
N THR A 202 -11.83 19.85 -15.39
CA THR A 202 -13.24 19.65 -15.72
C THR A 202 -13.82 18.61 -14.75
N PRO A 203 -15.16 18.42 -14.68
CA PRO A 203 -15.74 17.34 -13.88
C PRO A 203 -15.18 15.95 -14.20
N GLN A 204 -14.68 15.76 -15.43
CA GLN A 204 -14.15 14.48 -15.93
C GLN A 204 -12.64 14.38 -15.85
N PHE A 205 -11.90 15.51 -15.78
CA PHE A 205 -10.45 15.52 -15.91
C PHE A 205 -9.75 16.13 -14.71
N THR A 206 -8.90 15.34 -14.07
CA THR A 206 -8.13 15.75 -12.89
C THR A 206 -6.63 15.59 -13.17
N LEU A 207 -5.85 16.59 -12.79
CA LEU A 207 -4.39 16.55 -12.76
C LEU A 207 -3.90 16.39 -11.32
N THR A 208 -2.86 15.60 -11.14
CA THR A 208 -2.18 15.38 -9.85
C THR A 208 -0.74 15.84 -9.95
N PHE A 209 -0.27 16.52 -8.90
CA PHE A 209 1.12 16.89 -8.73
C PHE A 209 1.50 16.70 -7.26
N ALA A 210 2.54 15.89 -6.98
CA ALA A 210 2.89 15.53 -5.62
C ALA A 210 4.39 15.29 -5.43
N PRO A 211 5.18 16.29 -4.99
CA PRO A 211 6.55 16.12 -4.55
C PRO A 211 6.60 15.26 -3.27
N ILE A 212 7.66 14.43 -3.19
CA ILE A 212 7.95 13.55 -2.07
C ILE A 212 9.41 13.66 -1.65
N VAL A 213 9.68 13.53 -0.36
CA VAL A 213 11.02 13.37 0.21
C VAL A 213 11.03 12.15 1.12
N THR A 214 12.17 11.45 1.11
CA THR A 214 12.37 10.23 1.92
C THR A 214 13.73 10.26 2.60
N ARG A 215 13.84 9.62 3.76
CA ARG A 215 15.08 9.46 4.50
C ARG A 215 15.08 8.16 5.28
N GLY A 216 16.14 7.37 5.14
CA GLY A 216 16.28 6.09 5.83
C GLY A 216 17.68 5.52 5.68
N TYR A 217 17.78 4.20 5.79
CA TYR A 217 19.04 3.48 5.67
C TYR A 217 18.89 2.29 4.74
N GLU A 218 19.99 1.87 4.11
CA GLU A 218 20.00 0.74 3.17
C GLU A 218 19.76 -0.60 3.88
N SER A 219 20.31 -0.75 5.09
CA SER A 219 20.25 -1.97 5.87
C SER A 219 20.03 -1.69 7.36
N SER A 220 19.76 -2.76 8.11
CA SER A 220 19.62 -2.71 9.58
C SER A 220 20.90 -2.29 10.31
N LYS A 221 22.07 -2.37 9.67
CA LYS A 221 23.33 -1.88 10.22
C LYS A 221 23.42 -0.35 10.26
N ARG A 222 22.57 0.33 9.45
CA ARG A 222 22.49 1.80 9.35
C ARG A 222 23.82 2.48 8.95
N ASP A 223 24.65 1.75 8.22
CA ASP A 223 25.97 2.19 7.73
C ASP A 223 25.85 3.08 6.47
N VAL A 224 24.82 2.85 5.65
CA VAL A 224 24.54 3.64 4.45
C VAL A 224 23.25 4.40 4.62
N ARG A 225 23.34 5.73 4.71
CA ARG A 225 22.16 6.62 4.76
C ARG A 225 21.63 6.88 3.37
N ILE A 226 20.33 6.86 3.23
CA ILE A 226 19.62 7.15 1.99
C ILE A 226 18.75 8.38 2.19
N GLU A 227 18.85 9.33 1.27
CA GLU A 227 17.97 10.48 1.13
C GLU A 227 17.38 10.50 -0.28
N GLY A 228 16.07 10.51 -0.37
CA GLY A 228 15.34 10.52 -1.63
C GLY A 228 14.53 11.80 -1.80
N ALA A 229 14.42 12.26 -3.04
CA ALA A 229 13.47 13.29 -3.43
C ALA A 229 12.86 12.91 -4.78
N GLY A 230 11.57 13.09 -4.94
CA GLY A 230 10.87 12.74 -6.16
C GLY A 230 9.66 13.62 -6.40
N ILE A 231 9.08 13.43 -7.56
CA ILE A 231 7.89 14.15 -7.99
C ILE A 231 6.99 13.22 -8.80
N LEU A 232 5.74 13.12 -8.36
CA LEU A 232 4.68 12.42 -9.06
C LEU A 232 3.83 13.41 -9.83
N GLY A 233 3.69 13.20 -11.13
CA GLY A 233 2.70 13.84 -11.99
C GLY A 233 1.67 12.82 -12.45
N GLY A 234 0.39 13.18 -12.49
CA GLY A 234 -0.65 12.25 -12.91
C GLY A 234 -1.83 12.95 -13.57
N MET A 235 -2.58 12.17 -14.34
CA MET A 235 -3.87 12.59 -14.89
C MET A 235 -4.88 11.45 -14.80
N ASN A 236 -6.11 11.82 -14.55
CA ASN A 236 -7.26 10.94 -14.52
C ASN A 236 -8.36 11.53 -15.39
N TYR A 237 -8.89 10.73 -16.31
CA TYR A 237 -10.01 11.10 -17.16
C TYR A 237 -11.12 10.06 -17.09
N ARG A 238 -12.32 10.48 -16.73
CA ARG A 238 -13.51 9.64 -16.67
C ARG A 238 -14.46 9.99 -17.82
N VAL A 239 -14.80 9.01 -18.64
CA VAL A 239 -15.78 9.17 -19.72
C VAL A 239 -17.17 9.33 -19.09
N SER A 240 -17.84 10.46 -19.37
CA SER A 240 -19.16 10.81 -18.81
C SER A 240 -20.33 10.36 -19.69
N GLU A 241 -20.10 10.14 -20.98
CA GLU A 241 -21.16 9.92 -21.96
C GLU A 241 -20.73 8.90 -23.03
N GLY A 242 -21.71 8.38 -23.78
CA GLY A 242 -21.51 7.47 -24.92
C GLY A 242 -21.23 6.01 -24.52
N PRO A 243 -20.84 5.17 -25.48
CA PRO A 243 -20.69 3.72 -25.30
C PRO A 243 -19.64 3.32 -24.24
N LEU A 244 -18.70 4.21 -23.95
CA LEU A 244 -17.62 4.01 -22.97
C LEU A 244 -17.88 4.75 -21.66
N GLN A 245 -19.12 5.19 -21.39
CA GLN A 245 -19.49 5.86 -20.16
C GLN A 245 -19.08 5.03 -18.93
N GLY A 246 -18.42 5.67 -17.96
CA GLY A 246 -17.88 5.02 -16.77
C GLY A 246 -16.44 4.51 -16.93
N MET A 247 -15.88 4.48 -18.14
CA MET A 247 -14.47 4.15 -18.34
C MET A 247 -13.59 5.22 -17.71
N ASN A 248 -12.55 4.78 -17.02
CA ASN A 248 -11.59 5.63 -16.34
C ASN A 248 -10.18 5.38 -16.91
N PHE A 249 -9.54 6.43 -17.37
CA PHE A 249 -8.16 6.43 -17.84
C PHE A 249 -7.27 7.10 -16.80
N PHE A 250 -6.26 6.39 -16.37
CA PHE A 250 -5.26 6.91 -15.45
C PHE A 250 -3.88 6.82 -16.07
N LEU A 251 -3.13 7.91 -16.01
CA LEU A 251 -1.71 7.95 -16.35
C LEU A 251 -0.98 8.68 -15.24
N ALA A 252 0.11 8.10 -14.76
CA ALA A 252 1.01 8.74 -13.82
C ALA A 252 2.45 8.51 -14.23
N ALA A 253 3.28 9.52 -14.02
CA ALA A 253 4.73 9.44 -14.16
C ALA A 253 5.37 9.93 -12.86
N ASP A 254 6.37 9.21 -12.40
CA ASP A 254 7.12 9.53 -11.18
C ASP A 254 8.60 9.57 -11.54
N LYS A 255 9.29 10.63 -11.09
CA LYS A 255 10.74 10.75 -11.20
C LYS A 255 11.33 10.99 -9.82
N GLY A 256 12.23 10.11 -9.41
CA GLY A 256 12.91 10.16 -8.13
C GLY A 256 14.42 10.15 -8.27
N ARG A 257 15.09 10.68 -7.26
CA ARG A 257 16.53 10.64 -7.09
C ARG A 257 16.86 10.27 -5.66
N GLU A 258 17.78 9.34 -5.51
CA GLU A 258 18.34 8.96 -4.20
C GLU A 258 19.81 9.35 -4.12
N LYS A 259 20.21 9.86 -2.96
CA LYS A 259 21.60 10.02 -2.55
C LYS A 259 21.90 8.95 -1.49
N ARG A 260 23.03 8.27 -1.61
CA ARG A 260 23.47 7.21 -0.71
C ARG A 260 24.83 7.57 -0.14
N ASP A 261 24.88 7.96 1.12
CA ASP A 261 26.11 8.28 1.81
C ASP A 261 26.76 6.99 2.33
N GLY A 262 28.02 6.73 1.94
CA GLY A 262 28.80 5.56 2.36
C GLY A 262 28.66 4.32 1.48
N SER A 263 27.97 4.42 0.33
CA SER A 263 27.80 3.28 -0.59
C SER A 263 28.95 3.16 -1.59
N ALA A 264 29.46 1.92 -1.78
CA ALA A 264 30.40 1.58 -2.85
C ALA A 264 29.78 1.63 -4.26
N LEU A 265 28.45 1.64 -4.37
CA LEU A 265 27.71 1.63 -5.64
C LEU A 265 27.50 3.02 -6.27
N GLY A 266 28.04 4.06 -5.64
CA GLY A 266 27.91 5.44 -6.11
C GLY A 266 26.86 6.26 -5.34
N ASP A 267 27.08 7.58 -5.30
CA ASP A 267 26.37 8.48 -4.40
C ASP A 267 24.97 8.86 -4.87
N ARG A 268 24.60 8.59 -6.13
CA ARG A 268 23.35 9.12 -6.71
C ARG A 268 22.71 8.15 -7.69
N LEU A 269 21.47 7.77 -7.41
CA LEU A 269 20.65 6.96 -8.30
C LEU A 269 19.42 7.78 -8.76
N ASN A 270 19.10 7.67 -10.05
CA ASN A 270 17.91 8.27 -10.63
C ASN A 270 16.94 7.18 -11.01
N TYR A 271 15.68 7.37 -10.64
CA TYR A 271 14.58 6.46 -10.93
C TYR A 271 13.51 7.20 -11.71
N TRP A 272 12.82 6.48 -12.56
CA TRP A 272 11.58 6.94 -13.17
C TRP A 272 10.66 5.75 -13.35
N ASP A 273 9.38 5.99 -13.27
CA ASP A 273 8.34 5.00 -13.50
C ASP A 273 7.14 5.66 -14.18
N VAL A 274 6.45 4.91 -15.03
CA VAL A 274 5.22 5.35 -15.67
C VAL A 274 4.19 4.25 -15.50
N LYS A 275 3.02 4.62 -15.00
CA LYS A 275 1.88 3.73 -14.83
C LYS A 275 0.71 4.25 -15.65
N MET A 276 0.19 3.39 -16.51
CA MET A 276 -1.07 3.60 -17.22
C MET A 276 -2.07 2.53 -16.81
N SER A 277 -3.30 2.90 -16.58
CA SER A 277 -4.39 1.94 -16.40
C SER A 277 -5.68 2.43 -17.04
N ILE A 278 -6.44 1.48 -17.55
CA ILE A 278 -7.80 1.67 -18.06
C ILE A 278 -8.69 0.79 -17.22
N GLN A 279 -9.69 1.37 -16.58
CA GLN A 279 -10.66 0.66 -15.77
C GLN A 279 -12.05 0.92 -16.34
N TYR A 280 -12.79 -0.15 -16.51
CA TYR A 280 -14.18 -0.09 -16.95
C TYR A 280 -15.02 -1.02 -16.09
N ASP A 281 -15.93 -0.43 -15.33
CA ASP A 281 -16.86 -1.17 -14.48
C ASP A 281 -18.13 -1.51 -15.31
N PHE A 282 -18.27 -2.77 -15.69
CA PHE A 282 -19.47 -3.27 -16.37
C PHE A 282 -20.21 -4.27 -15.48
N MET A 283 -21.52 -4.15 -15.47
CA MET A 283 -22.37 -5.17 -14.85
C MET A 283 -22.79 -6.17 -15.91
N LEU A 284 -22.44 -7.43 -15.71
CA LEU A 284 -23.04 -8.53 -16.45
C LEU A 284 -24.49 -8.65 -15.96
N LYS A 285 -25.43 -8.41 -16.87
CA LYS A 285 -26.87 -8.63 -16.62
C LYS A 285 -27.21 -10.11 -16.80
#